data_6093c5cafbc3b78b685a2a8fadb7eff8
#
_entry.id   6093c5cafbc3b78b685a2a8fadb7eff8
#
_cell.length_a   1.000
_cell.length_b   1.000
_cell.length_c   1.000
_cell.angle_alpha   90.00
_cell.angle_beta   90.00
_cell.angle_gamma   90.00
#
_symmetry.space_group_name_H-M   'P 1'
#
loop_
_entity.id
_entity.type
_entity.pdbx_description
1 polymer ?
#
loop_
_entity_poly.entity_id
_entity_poly.type
_entity_poly.pdbx_seq_one_letter_code
_entity_poly.pdbx_strand_id
1 'polypeptide(L)'
;MNNLKKFKYLAIGLAALLAPAMCSCDDHGYYDMRSPENMIDDKVPALPEVADMHTYKAPLYWSIYEYMREQGNAGRPADECVFTLDQWIEQLDWMKENLLPYGYDMVCTDGSGTMKALDGSPYMTHHSDLPIKEFVEAAKARGIKVGIYDNPWWIHCDDDVLIPGTQYTVGSLRYDPAIDVVKKPGQKDIWHEIAVPTHPGGREWIDGFFKHYHDLGVSMIRMDFLNWFEDGFSRLEKEWCGPGYGRAVYAQSLAWCAESAKKYGIFLSLVMPNMYNDAELEAKYGNMTRIVGDTWNGTWEFTSSNYRGESWVNWPACRNQFDGFTHWSHIAGKGKVILDGDFTRLNTYANNNEKEFVISIQLMAGGPIAVSDRRSMIGSSLSFYQNKEMLALNADRFVGHPLDDTLNSEGSNIWYGQMSDGSYIVGFFNRDDKPRDMELALATIG
;
A
#
# COMPACT_ATOMS: atom_id res chain seq x y z
N MET A 1 -14.93 -39.42 -21.44
CA MET A 1 -14.04 -39.98 -20.40
C MET A 1 -13.20 -38.86 -19.89
N ASN A 2 -13.60 -38.48 -18.77
CA ASN A 2 -13.17 -37.64 -17.67
C ASN A 2 -11.66 -37.45 -17.48
N ASN A 3 -11.25 -36.24 -17.27
CA ASN A 3 -10.32 -35.93 -16.18
C ASN A 3 -10.44 -34.44 -15.77
N LEU A 4 -11.30 -34.19 -14.80
CA LEU A 4 -11.34 -32.99 -13.99
C LEU A 4 -10.19 -33.07 -12.99
N LYS A 5 -9.24 -32.14 -13.07
CA LYS A 5 -8.28 -31.92 -11.97
C LYS A 5 -8.91 -30.96 -10.95
N LYS A 6 -9.32 -31.53 -9.82
CA LYS A 6 -9.77 -30.82 -8.63
C LYS A 6 -8.55 -30.23 -7.93
N PHE A 7 -8.54 -28.91 -7.79
CA PHE A 7 -7.68 -28.23 -6.80
C PHE A 7 -8.32 -28.42 -5.42
N LYS A 8 -7.63 -29.14 -4.56
CA LYS A 8 -7.97 -29.29 -3.14
C LYS A 8 -7.27 -28.19 -2.35
N TYR A 9 -8.04 -27.27 -1.79
CA TYR A 9 -7.56 -26.49 -0.67
C TYR A 9 -7.53 -27.37 0.57
N LEU A 10 -6.33 -27.58 1.13
CA LEU A 10 -6.16 -28.33 2.37
C LEU A 10 -6.37 -27.37 3.55
N ALA A 11 -7.45 -27.58 4.30
CA ALA A 11 -7.61 -27.02 5.62
C ALA A 11 -6.63 -27.77 6.55
N ILE A 12 -5.63 -27.08 7.08
CA ILE A 12 -4.75 -27.66 8.10
C ILE A 12 -5.37 -27.37 9.46
N GLY A 13 -5.95 -28.46 10.01
CA GLY A 13 -6.40 -28.49 11.38
C GLY A 13 -5.21 -28.56 12.35
N LEU A 14 -5.36 -27.90 13.48
CA LEU A 14 -4.44 -27.95 14.62
C LEU A 14 -4.13 -29.38 15.04
N ALA A 15 -2.85 -29.73 15.05
CA ALA A 15 -2.31 -30.76 15.91
C ALA A 15 -1.12 -30.14 16.66
N ALA A 16 -1.35 -29.77 17.90
CA ALA A 16 -0.29 -29.42 18.84
C ALA A 16 0.51 -30.67 19.17
N LEU A 17 1.74 -30.74 18.68
CA LEU A 17 2.76 -31.64 19.18
C LEU A 17 3.95 -30.81 19.66
N LEU A 18 4.19 -30.87 20.95
CA LEU A 18 5.35 -30.40 21.64
C LEU A 18 6.63 -30.95 20.95
N ALA A 19 7.31 -30.10 20.21
CA ALA A 19 8.69 -30.31 19.83
C ALA A 19 9.55 -29.30 20.61
N PRO A 20 10.74 -29.71 21.10
CA PRO A 20 11.60 -28.81 21.86
C PRO A 20 12.03 -27.63 21.00
N ALA A 21 12.10 -26.47 21.63
CA ALA A 21 12.63 -25.25 21.03
C ALA A 21 14.05 -25.51 20.53
N MET A 22 14.18 -25.92 19.29
CA MET A 22 15.40 -25.71 18.56
C MET A 22 15.39 -24.25 18.16
N CYS A 23 16.26 -23.49 18.76
CA CYS A 23 16.65 -22.18 18.28
C CYS A 23 17.11 -22.35 16.84
N SER A 24 16.25 -22.08 15.86
CA SER A 24 16.67 -22.00 14.48
C SER A 24 17.34 -20.64 14.32
N CYS A 25 18.64 -20.62 14.46
CA CYS A 25 19.47 -19.45 14.16
C CYS A 25 19.61 -19.17 12.66
N ASP A 26 18.87 -19.89 11.81
CA ASP A 26 19.05 -19.84 10.35
C ASP A 26 18.10 -18.87 9.63
N ASP A 27 17.09 -18.31 10.32
CA ASP A 27 16.17 -17.36 9.68
C ASP A 27 16.76 -15.94 9.54
N HIS A 28 17.82 -15.61 10.27
CA HIS A 28 18.40 -14.27 10.25
C HIS A 28 19.17 -13.96 8.97
N GLY A 29 19.72 -14.95 8.30
CA GLY A 29 20.48 -14.75 7.06
C GLY A 29 19.65 -14.27 5.87
N TYR A 30 18.38 -14.64 5.79
CA TYR A 30 17.50 -14.24 4.68
C TYR A 30 17.03 -12.80 4.75
N TYR A 31 17.05 -12.22 5.94
CA TYR A 31 16.51 -10.87 6.18
C TYR A 31 17.59 -9.85 6.48
N ASP A 32 18.84 -10.29 6.61
CA ASP A 32 19.97 -9.38 6.74
C ASP A 32 20.42 -8.93 5.34
N MET A 33 19.91 -7.78 4.91
CA MET A 33 20.32 -7.13 3.67
C MET A 33 21.80 -6.75 3.63
N ARG A 34 22.49 -6.78 4.75
CA ARG A 34 23.93 -6.54 4.84
C ARG A 34 24.73 -7.85 4.66
N SER A 35 24.05 -8.98 4.61
CA SER A 35 24.71 -10.25 4.27
C SER A 35 25.14 -10.21 2.80
N PRO A 36 26.42 -10.46 2.46
CA PRO A 36 26.92 -10.36 1.09
C PRO A 36 26.16 -11.19 0.06
N GLU A 37 25.60 -12.32 0.48
CA GLU A 37 24.79 -13.18 -0.37
C GLU A 37 23.39 -12.63 -0.67
N ASN A 38 22.92 -11.67 0.14
CA ASN A 38 21.61 -11.02 -0.03
C ASN A 38 21.74 -9.61 -0.60
N MET A 39 22.95 -9.08 -0.65
CA MET A 39 23.25 -7.77 -1.20
C MET A 39 23.61 -7.93 -2.66
N ILE A 40 22.75 -7.44 -3.52
CA ILE A 40 23.00 -7.48 -4.96
C ILE A 40 23.90 -6.32 -5.40
N ASP A 41 23.78 -5.16 -4.82
CA ASP A 41 24.73 -4.05 -4.90
C ASP A 41 24.36 -2.98 -3.86
N ASP A 42 25.27 -2.68 -2.94
CA ASP A 42 25.08 -1.58 -1.97
C ASP A 42 25.33 -0.18 -2.56
N LYS A 43 25.86 -0.13 -3.76
CA LYS A 43 26.16 1.13 -4.40
C LYS A 43 24.93 1.70 -5.08
N VAL A 44 24.10 2.34 -4.29
CA VAL A 44 23.05 3.19 -4.84
C VAL A 44 23.73 4.35 -5.59
N PRO A 45 23.42 4.58 -6.87
CA PRO A 45 23.97 5.71 -7.61
C PRO A 45 23.53 7.02 -6.97
N ALA A 46 24.21 8.11 -7.27
CA ALA A 46 23.74 9.44 -6.87
C ALA A 46 22.34 9.67 -7.47
N LEU A 47 21.34 9.73 -6.61
CA LEU A 47 19.93 9.84 -7.00
C LEU A 47 19.48 11.29 -6.95
N PRO A 48 18.57 11.70 -7.85
CA PRO A 48 18.04 13.05 -7.86
C PRO A 48 17.29 13.39 -6.58
N GLU A 49 17.33 14.66 -6.19
CA GLU A 49 16.40 15.22 -5.22
C GLU A 49 15.11 15.59 -5.94
N VAL A 50 13.98 15.12 -5.41
CA VAL A 50 12.65 15.48 -5.92
C VAL A 50 11.99 16.42 -4.90
N ALA A 51 12.02 17.71 -5.20
CA ALA A 51 11.48 18.72 -4.30
C ALA A 51 9.96 18.57 -4.11
N ASP A 52 9.47 18.98 -2.94
CA ASP A 52 8.03 19.06 -2.63
C ASP A 52 7.23 17.74 -2.77
N MET A 53 7.85 16.60 -2.59
CA MET A 53 7.14 15.31 -2.57
C MET A 53 6.11 15.25 -1.44
N HIS A 54 6.38 15.85 -0.30
CA HIS A 54 5.61 15.70 0.93
C HIS A 54 4.71 16.92 1.25
N THR A 55 4.17 17.57 0.23
CA THR A 55 3.24 18.71 0.39
C THR A 55 1.78 18.31 0.56
N TYR A 56 1.46 17.06 0.34
CA TYR A 56 0.10 16.51 0.40
C TYR A 56 -0.34 16.22 1.83
N LYS A 57 -1.64 16.24 2.07
CA LYS A 57 -2.25 15.61 3.24
C LYS A 57 -2.55 14.14 2.95
N ALA A 58 -2.70 13.33 3.98
CA ALA A 58 -3.11 11.94 3.82
C ALA A 58 -4.47 11.85 3.09
N PRO A 59 -4.59 11.01 2.06
CA PRO A 59 -5.84 10.88 1.32
C PRO A 59 -6.93 10.23 2.18
N LEU A 60 -8.15 10.74 2.04
CA LEU A 60 -9.36 10.08 2.51
C LEU A 60 -10.06 9.54 1.27
N TYR A 61 -10.19 8.22 1.16
CA TYR A 61 -10.70 7.61 -0.07
C TYR A 61 -11.52 6.37 0.20
N TRP A 62 -12.28 5.95 -0.80
CA TRP A 62 -12.95 4.65 -0.83
C TRP A 62 -12.25 3.71 -1.81
N SER A 63 -12.16 2.42 -1.46
CA SER A 63 -11.59 1.36 -2.29
C SER A 63 -12.54 0.18 -2.44
N ILE A 64 -12.53 -0.45 -3.60
CA ILE A 64 -13.33 -1.64 -3.92
C ILE A 64 -12.87 -2.91 -3.18
N TYR A 65 -11.82 -2.84 -2.38
CA TYR A 65 -11.12 -4.00 -1.82
C TYR A 65 -12.02 -5.03 -1.11
N GLU A 66 -12.96 -4.58 -0.26
CA GLU A 66 -13.89 -5.52 0.40
C GLU A 66 -14.71 -6.34 -0.60
N TYR A 67 -15.23 -5.68 -1.64
CA TYR A 67 -16.00 -6.37 -2.67
C TYR A 67 -15.16 -7.46 -3.34
N MET A 68 -13.94 -7.14 -3.73
CA MET A 68 -13.03 -8.11 -4.35
C MET A 68 -12.76 -9.30 -3.42
N ARG A 69 -12.48 -9.04 -2.15
CA ARG A 69 -12.19 -10.08 -1.16
C ARG A 69 -13.39 -11.00 -0.94
N GLU A 70 -14.58 -10.46 -0.83
CA GLU A 70 -15.81 -11.26 -0.66
C GLU A 70 -16.10 -12.11 -1.89
N GLN A 71 -15.94 -11.57 -3.09
CA GLN A 71 -16.13 -12.31 -4.32
C GLN A 71 -15.09 -13.43 -4.46
N GLY A 72 -13.81 -13.15 -4.19
CA GLY A 72 -12.75 -14.15 -4.18
C GLY A 72 -12.97 -15.24 -3.13
N ASN A 73 -13.41 -14.89 -1.92
CA ASN A 73 -13.77 -15.84 -0.89
C ASN A 73 -14.98 -16.72 -1.27
N ALA A 74 -15.88 -16.20 -2.10
CA ALA A 74 -16.98 -16.96 -2.69
C ALA A 74 -16.54 -17.86 -3.87
N GLY A 75 -15.25 -17.89 -4.18
CA GLY A 75 -14.69 -18.74 -5.23
C GLY A 75 -14.91 -18.21 -6.65
N ARG A 76 -15.24 -16.93 -6.81
CA ARG A 76 -15.35 -16.32 -8.14
C ARG A 76 -13.96 -16.07 -8.74
N PRO A 77 -13.80 -16.23 -10.07
CA PRO A 77 -12.59 -15.82 -10.78
C PRO A 77 -12.29 -14.34 -10.56
N ALA A 78 -11.03 -13.96 -10.59
CA ALA A 78 -10.61 -12.57 -10.34
C ALA A 78 -11.19 -11.57 -11.35
N ASP A 79 -11.35 -12.00 -12.60
CA ASP A 79 -11.96 -11.23 -13.69
C ASP A 79 -13.47 -10.99 -13.51
N GLU A 80 -14.13 -11.79 -12.66
CA GLU A 80 -15.53 -11.59 -12.27
C GLU A 80 -15.69 -10.75 -10.98
N CYS A 81 -14.59 -10.40 -10.31
CA CYS A 81 -14.60 -9.66 -9.05
C CYS A 81 -14.53 -8.14 -9.25
N VAL A 82 -15.11 -7.64 -10.33
CA VAL A 82 -15.02 -6.23 -10.73
C VAL A 82 -16.39 -5.58 -10.79
N PHE A 83 -16.42 -4.28 -10.60
CA PHE A 83 -17.60 -3.49 -10.86
C PHE A 83 -17.71 -3.16 -12.35
N THR A 84 -18.93 -3.25 -12.87
CA THR A 84 -19.27 -2.61 -14.15
C THR A 84 -19.23 -1.08 -13.99
N LEU A 85 -19.21 -0.36 -15.10
CA LEU A 85 -19.26 1.10 -15.08
C LEU A 85 -20.50 1.61 -14.33
N ASP A 86 -21.66 0.99 -14.50
CA ASP A 86 -22.89 1.36 -13.81
C ASP A 86 -22.76 1.18 -12.28
N GLN A 87 -22.17 0.09 -11.83
CA GLN A 87 -21.91 -0.15 -10.40
C GLN A 87 -20.92 0.88 -9.82
N TRP A 88 -19.91 1.27 -10.61
CA TRP A 88 -19.01 2.36 -10.23
C TRP A 88 -19.74 3.70 -10.12
N ILE A 89 -20.62 4.00 -11.08
CA ILE A 89 -21.44 5.23 -11.04
C ILE A 89 -22.32 5.26 -9.79
N GLU A 90 -22.99 4.16 -9.45
CA GLU A 90 -23.77 4.06 -8.22
C GLU A 90 -22.90 4.22 -6.95
N GLN A 91 -21.70 3.69 -6.95
CA GLN A 91 -20.75 3.88 -5.84
C GLN A 91 -20.30 5.34 -5.73
N LEU A 92 -20.00 5.99 -6.84
CA LEU A 92 -19.63 7.39 -6.88
C LEU A 92 -20.76 8.32 -6.40
N ASP A 93 -22.02 8.04 -6.76
CA ASP A 93 -23.17 8.77 -6.28
C ASP A 93 -23.33 8.63 -4.75
N TRP A 94 -23.20 7.40 -4.24
CA TRP A 94 -23.23 7.16 -2.81
C TRP A 94 -22.07 7.88 -2.08
N MET A 95 -20.86 7.88 -2.62
CA MET A 95 -19.73 8.61 -2.05
C MET A 95 -19.97 10.11 -2.03
N LYS A 96 -20.53 10.68 -3.11
CA LYS A 96 -20.86 12.09 -3.20
C LYS A 96 -21.81 12.55 -2.09
N GLU A 97 -22.76 11.70 -1.72
CA GLU A 97 -23.75 12.00 -0.68
C GLU A 97 -23.20 11.75 0.74
N ASN A 98 -22.45 10.67 0.93
CA ASN A 98 -22.15 10.14 2.25
C ASN A 98 -20.71 10.37 2.72
N LEU A 99 -19.75 10.49 1.82
CA LEU A 99 -18.33 10.59 2.15
C LEU A 99 -17.71 11.94 1.74
N LEU A 100 -18.02 12.45 0.57
CA LEU A 100 -17.44 13.69 0.05
C LEU A 100 -17.65 14.90 0.99
N PRO A 101 -18.81 15.10 1.65
CA PRO A 101 -19.02 16.20 2.61
C PRO A 101 -18.10 16.15 3.84
N TYR A 102 -17.42 15.02 4.05
CA TYR A 102 -16.49 14.75 5.13
C TYR A 102 -15.02 14.71 4.68
N GLY A 103 -14.76 15.03 3.41
CA GLY A 103 -13.40 15.15 2.88
C GLY A 103 -12.86 13.89 2.19
N TYR A 104 -13.66 12.84 2.04
CA TYR A 104 -13.30 11.67 1.24
C TYR A 104 -13.53 11.99 -0.24
N ASP A 105 -12.54 12.56 -0.88
CA ASP A 105 -12.64 13.13 -2.22
C ASP A 105 -11.99 12.27 -3.30
N MET A 106 -11.68 11.00 -2.98
CA MET A 106 -11.02 10.08 -3.91
C MET A 106 -11.63 8.68 -3.86
N VAL A 107 -11.62 8.02 -5.02
CA VAL A 107 -11.92 6.59 -5.17
C VAL A 107 -10.70 5.88 -5.73
N CYS A 108 -10.39 4.67 -5.24
CA CYS A 108 -9.29 3.84 -5.75
C CYS A 108 -9.83 2.52 -6.31
N THR A 109 -9.38 2.15 -7.51
CA THR A 109 -9.81 0.91 -8.18
C THR A 109 -9.25 -0.34 -7.51
N ASP A 110 -8.13 -0.20 -6.78
CA ASP A 110 -7.37 -1.34 -6.29
C ASP A 110 -7.08 -2.41 -7.37
N GLY A 111 -6.55 -3.57 -7.01
CA GLY A 111 -6.20 -4.65 -7.92
C GLY A 111 -7.38 -5.46 -8.46
N SER A 112 -8.53 -4.84 -8.68
CA SER A 112 -9.73 -5.56 -9.15
C SER A 112 -9.70 -5.81 -10.65
N GLY A 113 -9.53 -7.07 -11.06
CA GLY A 113 -9.78 -7.57 -12.42
C GLY A 113 -8.59 -7.74 -13.35
N THR A 114 -8.88 -8.09 -14.58
CA THR A 114 -7.89 -8.38 -15.61
C THR A 114 -7.36 -7.10 -16.24
N MET A 115 -6.06 -6.98 -16.30
CA MET A 115 -5.38 -5.80 -16.80
C MET A 115 -5.08 -5.95 -18.29
N LYS A 116 -5.42 -4.96 -19.10
CA LYS A 116 -5.11 -4.91 -20.54
C LYS A 116 -4.71 -3.51 -20.96
N ALA A 117 -3.77 -3.42 -21.89
CA ALA A 117 -3.55 -2.19 -22.62
C ALA A 117 -4.74 -1.96 -23.56
N LEU A 118 -5.29 -0.74 -23.59
CA LEU A 118 -6.37 -0.36 -24.50
C LEU A 118 -5.83 0.35 -25.75
N ASP A 119 -6.44 0.04 -26.89
CA ASP A 119 -6.40 0.80 -28.15
C ASP A 119 -5.07 1.47 -28.52
N GLY A 120 -4.01 0.67 -28.65
CA GLY A 120 -2.71 1.16 -29.10
C GLY A 120 -1.90 1.92 -28.04
N SER A 121 -2.37 2.01 -26.79
CA SER A 121 -1.55 2.45 -25.68
C SER A 121 -0.61 1.32 -25.24
N PRO A 122 0.67 1.58 -25.04
CA PRO A 122 1.57 0.61 -24.42
C PRO A 122 1.31 0.43 -22.93
N TYR A 123 0.56 1.33 -22.29
CA TYR A 123 0.28 1.33 -20.87
C TYR A 123 -1.08 0.75 -20.58
N MET A 124 -1.19 0.08 -19.44
CA MET A 124 -2.46 -0.43 -18.99
C MET A 124 -3.48 0.67 -18.79
N THR A 125 -4.69 0.31 -19.11
CA THR A 125 -5.87 0.86 -18.52
C THR A 125 -6.53 -0.28 -17.77
N HIS A 126 -6.81 -0.04 -16.54
CA HIS A 126 -7.29 -1.02 -15.60
C HIS A 126 -8.62 -1.59 -16.09
N HIS A 127 -8.73 -2.89 -16.15
CA HIS A 127 -9.88 -3.67 -16.57
C HIS A 127 -10.29 -3.63 -18.04
N SER A 128 -10.40 -4.81 -18.63
CA SER A 128 -11.02 -5.00 -19.95
C SER A 128 -12.47 -4.51 -20.01
N ASP A 129 -13.17 -4.46 -18.87
CA ASP A 129 -14.60 -4.15 -18.79
C ASP A 129 -14.90 -2.81 -18.09
N LEU A 130 -13.87 -2.09 -17.61
CA LEU A 130 -14.03 -0.73 -17.09
C LEU A 130 -13.48 0.26 -18.09
N PRO A 131 -14.33 1.01 -18.82
CA PRO A 131 -13.87 2.12 -19.64
C PRO A 131 -13.36 3.23 -18.74
N ILE A 132 -12.01 3.24 -18.55
CA ILE A 132 -11.35 4.08 -17.54
C ILE A 132 -11.60 5.56 -17.76
N LYS A 133 -11.68 6.01 -19.02
CA LYS A 133 -11.93 7.40 -19.34
C LYS A 133 -13.31 7.85 -18.87
N GLU A 134 -14.34 7.07 -19.17
CA GLU A 134 -15.71 7.33 -18.78
C GLU A 134 -15.86 7.27 -17.24
N PHE A 135 -15.17 6.35 -16.60
CA PHE A 135 -15.12 6.26 -15.14
C PHE A 135 -14.49 7.52 -14.51
N VAL A 136 -13.34 7.96 -15.03
CA VAL A 136 -12.68 9.19 -14.53
C VAL A 136 -13.53 10.42 -14.78
N GLU A 137 -14.17 10.54 -15.94
CA GLU A 137 -15.10 11.64 -16.25
C GLU A 137 -16.32 11.63 -15.30
N ALA A 138 -16.88 10.45 -15.02
CA ALA A 138 -18.00 10.30 -14.09
C ALA A 138 -17.62 10.68 -12.66
N ALA A 139 -16.43 10.30 -12.18
CA ALA A 139 -15.91 10.68 -10.88
C ALA A 139 -15.68 12.19 -10.79
N LYS A 140 -15.02 12.78 -11.79
CA LYS A 140 -14.75 14.22 -11.88
C LYS A 140 -16.04 15.06 -11.88
N ALA A 141 -17.09 14.61 -12.58
CA ALA A 141 -18.40 15.29 -12.60
C ALA A 141 -19.05 15.33 -11.20
N ARG A 142 -18.60 14.48 -10.29
CA ARG A 142 -19.06 14.41 -8.89
C ARG A 142 -18.11 15.11 -7.89
N GLY A 143 -17.00 15.66 -8.37
CA GLY A 143 -15.96 16.24 -7.53
C GLY A 143 -15.07 15.20 -6.84
N ILE A 144 -15.03 13.98 -7.37
CA ILE A 144 -14.26 12.85 -6.84
C ILE A 144 -13.06 12.63 -7.75
N LYS A 145 -11.87 12.52 -7.14
CA LYS A 145 -10.62 12.14 -7.79
C LYS A 145 -10.55 10.63 -7.97
N VAL A 146 -9.70 10.18 -8.89
CA VAL A 146 -9.48 8.75 -9.14
C VAL A 146 -8.03 8.38 -8.83
N GLY A 147 -7.87 7.33 -8.03
CA GLY A 147 -6.64 6.58 -7.85
C GLY A 147 -6.71 5.26 -8.60
N ILE A 148 -5.60 4.85 -9.17
CA ILE A 148 -5.46 3.59 -9.91
C ILE A 148 -4.42 2.72 -9.21
N TYR A 149 -4.73 1.42 -9.13
CA TYR A 149 -3.79 0.39 -8.73
C TYR A 149 -3.07 -0.10 -9.98
N ASP A 150 -1.80 0.23 -10.13
CA ASP A 150 -0.96 -0.18 -11.25
C ASP A 150 0.53 0.06 -10.92
N ASN A 151 1.42 -0.51 -11.73
CA ASN A 151 2.85 -0.43 -11.51
C ASN A 151 3.58 -0.27 -12.87
N PRO A 152 4.42 0.75 -13.07
CA PRO A 152 5.16 0.93 -14.32
C PRO A 152 6.18 -0.18 -14.62
N TRP A 153 6.46 -1.05 -13.65
CA TRP A 153 7.34 -2.21 -13.85
C TRP A 153 6.61 -3.45 -14.37
N TRP A 154 5.30 -3.38 -14.55
CA TRP A 154 4.52 -4.42 -15.21
C TRP A 154 4.35 -4.13 -16.71
N ILE A 155 4.40 -5.18 -17.52
CA ILE A 155 4.17 -5.11 -18.98
C ILE A 155 2.88 -5.85 -19.29
N HIS A 156 2.02 -5.20 -20.07
CA HIS A 156 0.70 -5.72 -20.46
C HIS A 156 0.39 -5.57 -21.95
N CYS A 157 1.43 -5.38 -22.75
CA CYS A 157 1.33 -5.25 -24.19
C CYS A 157 2.41 -6.11 -24.87
N ASP A 158 2.29 -6.24 -26.20
CA ASP A 158 3.21 -7.04 -27.00
C ASP A 158 4.59 -6.40 -27.10
N ASP A 159 5.61 -7.24 -27.34
CA ASP A 159 7.03 -6.86 -27.37
C ASP A 159 7.39 -5.89 -28.48
N ASP A 160 6.66 -5.90 -29.60
CA ASP A 160 6.90 -5.06 -30.77
C ASP A 160 6.30 -3.65 -30.65
N VAL A 161 5.55 -3.39 -29.58
CA VAL A 161 4.99 -2.06 -29.29
C VAL A 161 6.13 -1.07 -29.01
N LEU A 162 6.12 0.07 -29.72
CA LEU A 162 7.11 1.12 -29.53
C LEU A 162 6.87 1.88 -28.20
N ILE A 163 7.95 2.10 -27.47
CA ILE A 163 7.94 2.99 -26.31
C ILE A 163 7.84 4.44 -26.82
N PRO A 164 6.79 5.18 -26.43
CA PRO A 164 6.56 6.52 -26.95
C PRO A 164 7.78 7.46 -26.84
N GLY A 165 8.11 8.13 -27.92
CA GLY A 165 9.25 9.07 -27.96
C GLY A 165 10.62 8.42 -28.11
N THR A 166 10.71 7.11 -28.31
CA THR A 166 11.96 6.37 -28.48
C THR A 166 12.01 5.56 -29.76
N GLN A 167 13.16 4.95 -30.02
CA GLN A 167 13.32 3.92 -31.06
C GLN A 167 13.25 2.50 -30.50
N TYR A 168 13.02 2.35 -29.20
CA TYR A 168 12.98 1.07 -28.50
C TYR A 168 11.57 0.51 -28.46
N THR A 169 11.46 -0.80 -28.44
CA THR A 169 10.19 -1.50 -28.22
C THR A 169 10.08 -1.97 -26.78
N VAL A 170 8.87 -2.32 -26.36
CA VAL A 170 8.61 -2.87 -25.02
C VAL A 170 9.44 -4.13 -24.76
N GLY A 171 9.70 -4.93 -25.81
CA GLY A 171 10.58 -6.10 -25.71
C GLY A 171 11.99 -5.79 -25.22
N SER A 172 12.50 -4.55 -25.44
CA SER A 172 13.81 -4.14 -24.90
C SER A 172 13.84 -3.99 -23.39
N LEU A 173 12.68 -3.90 -22.73
CA LEU A 173 12.57 -3.77 -21.27
C LEU A 173 12.53 -5.11 -20.56
N ARG A 174 12.33 -6.21 -21.28
CA ARG A 174 12.14 -7.51 -20.67
C ARG A 174 13.38 -7.99 -19.94
N TYR A 175 13.14 -8.72 -18.86
CA TYR A 175 14.15 -9.42 -18.12
C TYR A 175 14.91 -10.42 -19.00
N ASP A 176 16.23 -10.32 -19.03
CA ASP A 176 17.12 -11.26 -19.68
C ASP A 176 17.97 -12.00 -18.61
N PRO A 177 17.76 -13.29 -18.40
CA PRO A 177 18.50 -14.04 -17.38
C PRO A 177 20.00 -14.12 -17.65
N ALA A 178 20.48 -13.71 -18.83
CA ALA A 178 21.90 -13.69 -19.17
C ALA A 178 22.64 -12.43 -18.67
N ILE A 179 21.92 -11.33 -18.47
CA ILE A 179 22.48 -10.01 -18.08
C ILE A 179 21.86 -9.43 -16.83
N ASP A 180 20.65 -9.86 -16.47
CA ASP A 180 19.95 -9.40 -15.29
C ASP A 180 20.26 -10.27 -14.07
N VAL A 181 19.51 -10.11 -13.02
CA VAL A 181 19.75 -10.83 -11.78
C VAL A 181 19.60 -12.35 -11.94
N VAL A 182 20.52 -13.09 -11.36
CA VAL A 182 20.46 -14.55 -11.37
C VAL A 182 19.22 -15.03 -10.64
N LYS A 183 18.39 -15.84 -11.33
CA LYS A 183 17.26 -16.52 -10.73
C LYS A 183 17.73 -17.37 -9.56
N LYS A 184 17.18 -17.16 -8.37
CA LYS A 184 17.56 -17.88 -7.17
C LYS A 184 16.93 -19.28 -7.14
N PRO A 185 17.56 -20.28 -6.50
CA PRO A 185 16.99 -21.61 -6.38
C PRO A 185 15.60 -21.55 -5.73
N GLY A 186 14.62 -22.21 -6.36
CA GLY A 186 13.23 -22.23 -5.86
C GLY A 186 12.40 -20.99 -6.19
N GLN A 187 12.97 -20.02 -6.89
CA GLN A 187 12.21 -18.84 -7.30
C GLN A 187 11.07 -19.24 -8.24
N LYS A 188 9.85 -18.84 -7.88
CA LYS A 188 8.66 -19.03 -8.70
C LYS A 188 8.65 -18.07 -9.86
N ASP A 189 7.97 -18.45 -10.93
CA ASP A 189 7.63 -17.53 -11.99
C ASP A 189 6.57 -16.55 -11.45
N ILE A 190 6.84 -15.27 -11.64
CA ILE A 190 5.88 -14.22 -11.30
C ILE A 190 4.78 -14.18 -12.36
N TRP A 191 3.58 -13.87 -11.90
CA TRP A 191 2.38 -13.87 -12.75
C TRP A 191 2.22 -12.60 -13.60
N HIS A 192 3.08 -11.61 -13.44
CA HIS A 192 3.19 -10.45 -14.31
C HIS A 192 4.44 -10.53 -15.18
N GLU A 193 4.32 -10.00 -16.37
CA GLU A 193 5.49 -9.73 -17.20
C GLU A 193 6.15 -8.44 -16.74
N ILE A 194 7.47 -8.46 -16.60
CA ILE A 194 8.21 -7.46 -15.84
C ILE A 194 9.14 -6.67 -16.75
N ALA A 195 9.09 -5.34 -16.61
CA ALA A 195 10.06 -4.43 -17.18
C ALA A 195 11.28 -4.27 -16.27
N VAL A 196 12.47 -4.35 -16.81
CA VAL A 196 13.70 -3.93 -16.14
C VAL A 196 13.90 -2.43 -16.37
N PRO A 197 13.71 -1.59 -15.34
CA PRO A 197 13.60 -0.13 -15.54
C PRO A 197 14.85 0.51 -16.11
N THR A 198 16.03 -0.07 -15.90
CA THR A 198 17.32 0.44 -16.36
C THR A 198 17.71 -0.01 -17.76
N HIS A 199 16.89 -0.82 -18.41
CA HIS A 199 17.09 -1.19 -19.82
C HIS A 199 16.82 -0.01 -20.76
N PRO A 200 17.30 -0.09 -22.03
CA PRO A 200 17.10 0.97 -23.02
C PRO A 200 15.61 1.31 -23.21
N GLY A 201 15.25 2.57 -23.00
CA GLY A 201 13.86 3.06 -23.04
C GLY A 201 13.12 2.99 -21.70
N GLY A 202 13.73 2.44 -20.63
CA GLY A 202 13.06 2.27 -19.34
C GLY A 202 12.69 3.60 -18.65
N ARG A 203 13.53 4.60 -18.77
CA ARG A 203 13.24 5.94 -18.24
C ARG A 203 12.03 6.57 -18.94
N GLU A 204 12.00 6.50 -20.27
CA GLU A 204 10.92 7.02 -21.10
C GLU A 204 9.62 6.21 -20.91
N TRP A 205 9.74 4.90 -20.67
CA TRP A 205 8.62 4.04 -20.32
C TRP A 205 7.95 4.50 -19.02
N ILE A 206 8.73 4.74 -17.96
CA ILE A 206 8.21 5.24 -16.67
C ILE A 206 7.56 6.62 -16.87
N ASP A 207 8.23 7.55 -17.52
CA ASP A 207 7.66 8.89 -17.75
C ASP A 207 6.36 8.84 -18.56
N GLY A 208 6.32 7.99 -19.58
CA GLY A 208 5.13 7.77 -20.41
C GLY A 208 3.97 7.14 -19.64
N PHE A 209 4.25 6.24 -18.69
CA PHE A 209 3.24 5.64 -17.81
C PHE A 209 2.54 6.71 -16.97
N PHE A 210 3.29 7.55 -16.27
CA PHE A 210 2.71 8.62 -15.45
C PHE A 210 1.99 9.67 -16.31
N LYS A 211 2.54 9.99 -17.49
CA LYS A 211 1.88 10.87 -18.46
C LYS A 211 0.54 10.33 -18.91
N HIS A 212 0.48 9.03 -19.24
CA HIS A 212 -0.75 8.36 -19.67
C HIS A 212 -1.87 8.50 -18.64
N TYR A 213 -1.60 8.21 -17.39
CA TYR A 213 -2.59 8.32 -16.32
C TYR A 213 -2.96 9.78 -16.00
N HIS A 214 -2.00 10.70 -16.06
CA HIS A 214 -2.28 12.12 -15.97
C HIS A 214 -3.25 12.59 -17.07
N ASP A 215 -2.99 12.21 -18.32
CA ASP A 215 -3.81 12.61 -19.46
C ASP A 215 -5.25 12.04 -19.36
N LEU A 216 -5.43 10.90 -18.72
CA LEU A 216 -6.73 10.35 -18.37
C LEU A 216 -7.41 11.09 -17.20
N GLY A 217 -6.67 11.88 -16.42
CA GLY A 217 -7.18 12.61 -15.25
C GLY A 217 -7.08 11.86 -13.93
N VAL A 218 -6.24 10.83 -13.87
CA VAL A 218 -5.91 10.10 -12.63
C VAL A 218 -5.06 10.98 -11.72
N SER A 219 -5.29 10.90 -10.41
CA SER A 219 -4.63 11.73 -9.39
C SER A 219 -3.71 10.95 -8.45
N MET A 220 -3.83 9.63 -8.40
CA MET A 220 -3.00 8.76 -7.55
C MET A 220 -2.68 7.46 -8.28
N ILE A 221 -1.45 7.00 -8.13
CA ILE A 221 -1.04 5.64 -8.49
C ILE A 221 -0.65 4.92 -7.21
N ARG A 222 -1.22 3.73 -7.01
CA ARG A 222 -0.91 2.79 -5.95
C ARG A 222 -0.05 1.68 -6.54
N MET A 223 1.27 1.80 -6.36
CA MET A 223 2.27 0.84 -6.86
C MET A 223 2.45 -0.29 -5.87
N ASP A 224 2.19 -1.51 -6.26
CA ASP A 224 2.27 -2.68 -5.39
C ASP A 224 3.43 -3.63 -5.75
N PHE A 225 3.68 -4.58 -4.86
CA PHE A 225 4.72 -5.62 -4.98
C PHE A 225 6.15 -5.08 -5.05
N LEU A 226 6.45 -3.95 -4.39
CA LEU A 226 7.75 -3.30 -4.50
C LEU A 226 8.92 -4.17 -4.00
N ASN A 227 8.70 -5.01 -2.99
CA ASN A 227 9.68 -5.98 -2.50
C ASN A 227 10.11 -6.98 -3.56
N TRP A 228 9.22 -7.34 -4.50
CA TRP A 228 9.57 -8.25 -5.60
C TRP A 228 10.63 -7.68 -6.53
N PHE A 229 10.64 -6.36 -6.68
CA PHE A 229 11.58 -5.66 -7.55
C PHE A 229 12.90 -5.37 -6.85
N GLU A 230 12.90 -5.15 -5.54
CA GLU A 230 14.11 -4.86 -4.80
C GLU A 230 14.96 -6.12 -4.59
N ASP A 231 14.48 -7.10 -3.84
CA ASP A 231 15.21 -8.33 -3.56
C ASP A 231 14.52 -9.62 -4.04
N GLY A 232 13.25 -9.53 -4.35
CA GLY A 232 12.47 -10.65 -4.86
C GLY A 232 11.99 -11.64 -3.80
N PHE A 233 12.24 -11.37 -2.52
CA PHE A 233 11.87 -12.28 -1.43
C PHE A 233 10.55 -11.84 -0.77
N SER A 234 9.67 -12.81 -0.49
CA SER A 234 8.49 -12.61 0.33
C SER A 234 8.66 -13.27 1.70
N ARG A 235 8.75 -12.47 2.75
CA ARG A 235 8.78 -12.98 4.12
C ARG A 235 7.50 -13.74 4.47
N LEU A 236 6.36 -13.24 4.01
CA LEU A 236 5.07 -13.85 4.30
C LEU A 236 4.98 -15.27 3.77
N GLU A 237 5.46 -15.48 2.55
CA GLU A 237 5.45 -16.77 1.86
C GLU A 237 6.72 -17.56 2.09
N LYS A 238 7.76 -16.95 2.65
CA LYS A 238 9.09 -17.52 2.89
C LYS A 238 9.73 -18.08 1.63
N GLU A 239 9.58 -17.37 0.52
CA GLU A 239 10.08 -17.80 -0.77
C GLU A 239 10.49 -16.64 -1.67
N TRP A 240 11.26 -16.94 -2.71
CA TRP A 240 11.61 -16.02 -3.77
C TRP A 240 10.48 -15.98 -4.80
N CYS A 241 9.82 -14.83 -4.93
CA CYS A 241 8.61 -14.66 -5.74
C CYS A 241 8.72 -13.55 -6.79
N GLY A 242 9.77 -12.73 -6.74
CA GLY A 242 9.98 -11.61 -7.65
C GLY A 242 11.33 -11.64 -8.36
N PRO A 243 11.58 -10.74 -9.31
CA PRO A 243 12.82 -10.70 -10.09
C PRO A 243 14.04 -10.33 -9.25
N GLY A 244 13.88 -9.48 -8.23
CA GLY A 244 14.96 -9.04 -7.38
C GLY A 244 16.07 -8.32 -8.15
N TYR A 245 15.78 -7.15 -8.70
CA TYR A 245 16.76 -6.38 -9.49
C TYR A 245 17.92 -5.82 -8.66
N GLY A 246 17.76 -5.84 -7.34
CA GLY A 246 18.71 -5.26 -6.42
C GLY A 246 18.43 -3.80 -6.10
N ARG A 247 19.00 -3.36 -4.99
CA ARG A 247 18.74 -2.05 -4.42
C ARG A 247 19.10 -0.88 -5.35
N ALA A 248 20.20 -1.00 -6.12
CA ALA A 248 20.62 0.07 -7.03
C ALA A 248 19.59 0.32 -8.15
N VAL A 249 19.10 -0.74 -8.78
CA VAL A 249 18.08 -0.66 -9.85
C VAL A 249 16.75 -0.20 -9.26
N TYR A 250 16.35 -0.76 -8.12
CA TYR A 250 15.15 -0.35 -7.39
C TYR A 250 15.17 1.14 -7.06
N ALA A 251 16.25 1.61 -6.43
CA ALA A 251 16.41 3.01 -6.04
C ALA A 251 16.37 3.96 -7.23
N GLN A 252 17.07 3.64 -8.32
CA GLN A 252 17.05 4.44 -9.53
C GLN A 252 15.67 4.52 -10.16
N SER A 253 14.97 3.40 -10.25
CA SER A 253 13.64 3.36 -10.86
C SER A 253 12.60 4.05 -9.97
N LEU A 254 12.69 3.91 -8.67
CA LEU A 254 11.81 4.61 -7.72
C LEU A 254 11.99 6.12 -7.80
N ALA A 255 13.25 6.60 -7.92
CA ALA A 255 13.54 8.01 -8.15
C ALA A 255 12.91 8.52 -9.45
N TRP A 256 12.99 7.76 -10.54
CA TRP A 256 12.33 8.12 -11.81
C TRP A 256 10.80 8.13 -11.70
N CYS A 257 10.22 7.20 -10.95
CA CYS A 257 8.79 7.21 -10.65
C CYS A 257 8.41 8.50 -9.89
N ALA A 258 9.17 8.88 -8.86
CA ALA A 258 8.94 10.10 -8.09
C ALA A 258 9.05 11.38 -8.94
N GLU A 259 10.09 11.49 -9.78
CA GLU A 259 10.25 12.62 -10.72
C GLU A 259 9.05 12.73 -11.67
N SER A 260 8.62 11.59 -12.25
CA SER A 260 7.50 11.57 -13.19
C SER A 260 6.17 11.83 -12.48
N ALA A 261 5.94 11.22 -11.32
CA ALA A 261 4.76 11.49 -10.50
C ALA A 261 4.64 12.97 -10.13
N LYS A 262 5.76 13.58 -9.70
CA LYS A 262 5.82 15.02 -9.40
C LYS A 262 5.55 15.87 -10.64
N LYS A 263 6.20 15.56 -11.76
CA LYS A 263 6.05 16.26 -13.04
C LYS A 263 4.59 16.32 -13.50
N TYR A 264 3.86 15.23 -13.31
CA TYR A 264 2.48 15.09 -13.76
C TYR A 264 1.44 15.30 -12.65
N GLY A 265 1.85 15.66 -11.44
CA GLY A 265 0.93 15.94 -10.33
C GLY A 265 0.17 14.72 -9.83
N ILE A 266 0.78 13.54 -9.94
CA ILE A 266 0.22 12.27 -9.47
C ILE A 266 0.75 11.96 -8.06
N PHE A 267 -0.14 11.63 -7.15
CA PHE A 267 0.20 11.15 -5.81
C PHE A 267 0.72 9.71 -5.89
N LEU A 268 1.93 9.47 -5.38
CA LEU A 268 2.59 8.17 -5.43
C LEU A 268 2.43 7.43 -4.09
N SER A 269 1.67 6.34 -4.11
CA SER A 269 1.47 5.44 -2.98
C SER A 269 2.29 4.16 -3.19
N LEU A 270 3.18 3.86 -2.25
CA LEU A 270 4.09 2.72 -2.29
C LEU A 270 3.54 1.58 -1.44
N VAL A 271 3.37 0.39 -2.04
CA VAL A 271 2.79 -0.79 -1.39
C VAL A 271 3.76 -1.97 -1.44
N MET A 272 3.78 -2.76 -0.40
CA MET A 272 4.72 -3.87 -0.21
C MET A 272 6.21 -3.47 -0.32
N PRO A 273 6.67 -2.31 0.19
CA PRO A 273 8.10 -2.01 0.20
C PRO A 273 8.81 -2.79 1.30
N ASN A 274 10.08 -3.10 1.13
CA ASN A 274 10.90 -3.71 2.19
C ASN A 274 11.26 -2.72 3.29
N MET A 275 11.33 -1.44 2.96
CA MET A 275 11.70 -0.35 3.87
C MET A 275 13.11 -0.53 4.50
N TYR A 276 14.05 -1.08 3.75
CA TYR A 276 15.44 -1.23 4.19
C TYR A 276 16.12 0.11 4.45
N ASN A 277 17.17 0.09 5.28
CA ASN A 277 17.92 1.29 5.67
C ASN A 277 17.01 2.39 6.22
N ASP A 278 16.12 2.00 7.14
CA ASP A 278 15.20 2.92 7.80
C ASP A 278 14.26 3.63 6.81
N ALA A 279 13.82 2.88 5.79
CA ALA A 279 12.93 3.37 4.73
C ALA A 279 13.46 4.59 3.97
N GLU A 280 14.78 4.75 3.85
CA GLU A 280 15.38 5.95 3.25
C GLU A 280 14.87 6.28 1.85
N LEU A 281 14.60 5.24 1.02
CA LEU A 281 14.10 5.42 -0.34
C LEU A 281 12.62 5.74 -0.36
N GLU A 282 11.83 4.99 0.40
CA GLU A 282 10.39 5.15 0.48
C GLU A 282 10.02 6.49 1.12
N ALA A 283 10.73 6.88 2.19
CA ALA A 283 10.56 8.17 2.84
C ALA A 283 10.99 9.34 1.94
N LYS A 284 11.93 9.13 1.01
CA LYS A 284 12.39 10.16 0.08
C LYS A 284 11.49 10.30 -1.15
N TYR A 285 11.05 9.20 -1.74
CA TYR A 285 10.43 9.17 -3.05
C TYR A 285 8.94 8.87 -3.06
N GLY A 286 8.36 8.32 -1.98
CA GLY A 286 6.92 8.12 -1.84
C GLY A 286 6.21 9.34 -1.27
N ASN A 287 4.99 9.63 -1.73
CA ASN A 287 4.12 10.52 -0.99
C ASN A 287 3.54 9.79 0.23
N MET A 288 3.27 8.51 0.06
CA MET A 288 2.72 7.62 1.07
C MET A 288 3.37 6.23 0.94
N THR A 289 3.65 5.58 2.06
CA THR A 289 4.23 4.24 2.08
C THR A 289 3.47 3.32 3.02
N ARG A 290 3.21 2.10 2.57
CA ARG A 290 2.58 1.05 3.34
C ARG A 290 3.54 0.51 4.39
N ILE A 291 3.10 0.45 5.64
CA ILE A 291 3.91 0.08 6.81
C ILE A 291 3.52 -1.25 7.45
N VAL A 292 2.50 -1.89 6.93
CA VAL A 292 1.90 -3.10 7.51
C VAL A 292 1.49 -4.07 6.42
N GLY A 293 1.46 -5.36 6.73
CA GLY A 293 0.89 -6.38 5.85
C GLY A 293 -0.57 -6.12 5.51
N ASP A 294 -1.09 -6.81 4.51
CA ASP A 294 -2.48 -6.67 4.09
C ASP A 294 -3.43 -6.93 5.24
N THR A 295 -4.37 -6.02 5.45
CA THR A 295 -5.39 -6.15 6.50
C THR A 295 -6.52 -7.11 6.12
N TRP A 296 -6.47 -7.67 4.92
CA TRP A 296 -7.31 -8.77 4.42
C TRP A 296 -8.81 -8.59 4.71
N ASN A 297 -9.22 -9.13 5.84
CA ASN A 297 -10.64 -9.16 6.24
C ASN A 297 -10.98 -8.04 7.25
N GLY A 298 -10.05 -7.14 7.54
CA GLY A 298 -10.20 -6.20 8.65
C GLY A 298 -10.02 -6.89 9.99
N THR A 299 -10.78 -6.52 11.01
CA THR A 299 -10.78 -7.05 12.38
C THR A 299 -9.70 -6.51 13.30
N TRP A 300 -9.93 -6.72 14.59
CA TRP A 300 -9.02 -6.30 15.66
C TRP A 300 -7.62 -6.91 15.53
N GLU A 301 -7.54 -8.12 14.97
CA GLU A 301 -6.26 -8.80 14.75
C GLU A 301 -5.32 -7.99 13.88
N PHE A 302 -5.80 -7.49 12.75
CA PHE A 302 -4.99 -6.67 11.84
C PHE A 302 -4.76 -5.24 12.35
N THR A 303 -5.58 -4.77 13.28
CA THR A 303 -5.38 -3.46 13.90
C THR A 303 -4.36 -3.51 15.02
N SER A 304 -4.37 -4.54 15.86
CA SER A 304 -3.64 -4.52 17.14
C SER A 304 -2.99 -5.83 17.59
N SER A 305 -3.55 -7.01 17.27
CA SER A 305 -3.15 -8.25 17.96
C SER A 305 -2.19 -9.13 17.18
N ASN A 306 -2.26 -9.14 15.84
CA ASN A 306 -1.38 -9.99 15.05
C ASN A 306 0.08 -9.62 15.26
N TYR A 307 0.88 -10.59 15.73
CA TYR A 307 2.32 -10.40 15.94
C TYR A 307 2.64 -9.13 16.74
N ARG A 308 1.84 -8.89 17.77
CA ARG A 308 1.96 -7.69 18.62
C ARG A 308 3.36 -7.60 19.21
N GLY A 309 4.00 -6.45 19.01
CA GLY A 309 5.34 -6.17 19.50
C GLY A 309 6.46 -6.68 18.62
N GLU A 310 6.15 -7.18 17.43
CA GLU A 310 7.14 -7.70 16.49
C GLU A 310 7.28 -6.77 15.27
N SER A 311 8.52 -6.55 14.85
CA SER A 311 8.88 -5.87 13.60
C SER A 311 9.99 -6.64 12.88
N TRP A 312 10.07 -6.46 11.56
CA TRP A 312 11.04 -7.12 10.70
C TRP A 312 11.67 -6.14 9.72
N VAL A 313 12.80 -6.51 9.14
CA VAL A 313 13.58 -5.64 8.26
C VAL A 313 13.10 -5.64 6.81
N ASN A 314 12.15 -6.50 6.44
CA ASN A 314 11.59 -6.57 5.08
C ASN A 314 10.07 -6.73 5.13
N TRP A 315 9.45 -6.70 3.97
CA TRP A 315 7.99 -6.81 3.85
C TRP A 315 7.42 -8.14 4.37
N PRO A 316 6.36 -8.10 5.16
CA PRO A 316 5.82 -6.92 5.86
C PRO A 316 6.62 -6.61 7.12
N ALA A 317 7.01 -5.36 7.31
CA ALA A 317 7.78 -4.95 8.49
C ALA A 317 7.00 -5.09 9.81
N CYS A 318 5.68 -4.92 9.77
CA CYS A 318 4.76 -5.19 10.88
C CYS A 318 3.52 -5.92 10.37
N ARG A 319 2.83 -6.64 11.25
CA ARG A 319 1.65 -7.44 10.92
C ARG A 319 0.34 -6.87 11.48
N ASN A 320 0.39 -5.78 12.22
CA ASN A 320 -0.78 -5.02 12.66
C ASN A 320 -0.54 -3.52 12.51
N GLN A 321 -1.62 -2.77 12.33
CA GLN A 321 -1.57 -1.34 12.04
C GLN A 321 -0.93 -0.54 13.18
N PHE A 322 -1.29 -0.83 14.43
CA PHE A 322 -0.79 -0.07 15.57
C PHE A 322 0.73 -0.18 15.72
N ASP A 323 1.27 -1.38 15.62
CA ASP A 323 2.72 -1.58 15.67
C ASP A 323 3.41 -0.98 14.45
N GLY A 324 2.79 -1.04 13.28
CA GLY A 324 3.29 -0.38 12.08
C GLY A 324 3.42 1.13 12.26
N PHE A 325 2.36 1.80 12.73
CA PHE A 325 2.40 3.23 13.02
C PHE A 325 3.42 3.56 14.10
N THR A 326 3.48 2.77 15.18
CA THR A 326 4.43 2.98 16.27
C THR A 326 5.87 2.87 15.80
N HIS A 327 6.21 1.77 15.13
CA HIS A 327 7.56 1.48 14.68
C HIS A 327 8.10 2.52 13.68
N TRP A 328 7.25 2.97 12.75
CA TRP A 328 7.64 3.91 11.70
C TRP A 328 7.32 5.37 12.02
N SER A 329 6.86 5.68 13.23
CA SER A 329 6.48 7.05 13.62
C SER A 329 7.58 8.07 13.39
N HIS A 330 8.85 7.71 13.54
CA HIS A 330 10.01 8.59 13.41
C HIS A 330 10.24 9.12 11.99
N ILE A 331 9.80 8.38 10.95
CA ILE A 331 9.90 8.87 9.56
C ILE A 331 8.68 9.72 9.13
N ALA A 332 7.61 9.75 9.94
CA ALA A 332 6.41 10.54 9.70
C ALA A 332 6.53 11.97 10.25
N GLY A 333 5.69 12.87 9.76
CA GLY A 333 5.62 14.26 10.23
C GLY A 333 5.05 15.21 9.16
N LYS A 334 4.77 16.44 9.56
CA LYS A 334 4.39 17.48 8.60
C LYS A 334 5.55 17.71 7.63
N GLY A 335 5.30 17.52 6.33
CA GLY A 335 6.31 17.61 5.29
C GLY A 335 7.20 16.37 5.14
N LYS A 336 6.80 15.25 5.72
CA LYS A 336 7.42 13.94 5.55
C LYS A 336 6.47 12.96 4.88
N VAL A 337 6.93 11.73 4.64
CA VAL A 337 6.14 10.65 4.06
C VAL A 337 4.92 10.33 4.93
N ILE A 338 3.80 10.00 4.29
CA ILE A 338 2.57 9.58 4.95
C ILE A 338 2.65 8.06 5.19
N LEU A 339 2.37 7.62 6.41
CA LEU A 339 2.31 6.20 6.75
C LEU A 339 0.94 5.63 6.40
N ASP A 340 0.90 4.54 5.62
CA ASP A 340 -0.33 3.87 5.20
C ASP A 340 -0.56 2.61 6.03
N GLY A 341 -1.57 2.63 6.88
CA GLY A 341 -2.00 1.49 7.70
C GLY A 341 -2.95 0.53 6.99
N ASP A 342 -3.12 0.66 5.66
CA ASP A 342 -4.01 -0.14 4.83
C ASP A 342 -5.52 0.13 5.01
N PHE A 343 -6.32 -0.74 4.45
CA PHE A 343 -7.77 -0.62 4.37
C PHE A 343 -8.47 -0.75 5.72
N THR A 344 -9.58 -0.03 5.84
CA THR A 344 -10.46 -0.08 7.00
C THR A 344 -11.82 -0.64 6.60
N ARG A 345 -12.24 -1.71 7.28
CA ARG A 345 -13.52 -2.38 7.10
C ARG A 345 -14.23 -2.45 8.44
N LEU A 346 -14.92 -1.36 8.82
CA LEU A 346 -15.53 -1.24 10.15
C LEU A 346 -16.64 -2.25 10.41
N ASN A 347 -17.26 -2.78 9.36
CA ASN A 347 -18.28 -3.84 9.50
C ASN A 347 -17.72 -5.17 10.03
N THR A 348 -16.41 -5.35 10.05
CA THR A 348 -15.74 -6.58 10.53
C THR A 348 -15.36 -6.51 12.01
N TYR A 349 -15.43 -5.34 12.65
CA TYR A 349 -15.07 -5.15 14.04
C TYR A 349 -16.23 -5.53 14.96
N ALA A 350 -15.89 -6.17 16.10
CA ALA A 350 -16.88 -6.75 17.00
C ALA A 350 -17.69 -5.70 17.78
N ASN A 351 -17.13 -4.53 18.04
CA ASN A 351 -17.75 -3.50 18.86
C ASN A 351 -17.31 -2.09 18.45
N ASN A 352 -17.95 -1.08 19.03
CA ASN A 352 -17.68 0.32 18.71
C ASN A 352 -16.30 0.79 19.19
N ASN A 353 -15.79 0.28 20.31
CA ASN A 353 -14.47 0.68 20.81
C ASN A 353 -13.37 0.30 19.82
N GLU A 354 -13.45 -0.87 19.20
CA GLU A 354 -12.50 -1.29 18.16
C GLU A 354 -12.60 -0.39 16.91
N LYS A 355 -13.82 0.01 16.52
CA LYS A 355 -14.04 0.92 15.40
C LYS A 355 -13.48 2.32 15.68
N GLU A 356 -13.69 2.85 16.86
CA GLU A 356 -13.11 4.12 17.29
C GLU A 356 -11.59 4.04 17.34
N PHE A 357 -11.05 2.95 17.85
CA PHE A 357 -9.63 2.73 17.96
C PHE A 357 -8.92 2.81 16.59
N VAL A 358 -9.41 2.07 15.58
CA VAL A 358 -8.75 2.03 14.27
C VAL A 358 -8.81 3.37 13.55
N ILE A 359 -9.95 4.09 13.62
CA ILE A 359 -10.06 5.43 13.04
C ILE A 359 -9.15 6.41 13.80
N SER A 360 -9.10 6.30 15.12
CA SER A 360 -8.29 7.19 15.95
C SER A 360 -6.80 7.03 15.70
N ILE A 361 -6.29 5.80 15.64
CA ILE A 361 -4.84 5.62 15.42
C ILE A 361 -4.42 6.08 14.02
N GLN A 362 -5.21 5.81 12.98
CA GLN A 362 -4.89 6.28 11.63
C GLN A 362 -4.84 7.82 11.57
N LEU A 363 -5.80 8.51 12.14
CA LEU A 363 -5.83 9.97 12.16
C LEU A 363 -4.76 10.57 13.09
N MET A 364 -4.51 9.94 14.25
CA MET A 364 -3.44 10.37 15.18
C MET A 364 -2.06 10.25 14.53
N ALA A 365 -1.80 9.20 13.78
CA ALA A 365 -0.55 9.01 13.07
C ALA A 365 -0.43 9.85 11.78
N GLY A 366 -1.47 10.62 11.41
CA GLY A 366 -1.50 11.37 10.16
C GLY A 366 -1.64 10.48 8.93
N GLY A 367 -2.14 9.27 9.09
CA GLY A 367 -2.34 8.30 8.03
C GLY A 367 -3.60 8.56 7.18
N PRO A 368 -3.78 7.83 6.09
CA PRO A 368 -5.00 7.85 5.30
C PRO A 368 -6.14 7.14 6.05
N ILE A 369 -7.38 7.44 5.64
CA ILE A 369 -8.51 6.55 5.87
C ILE A 369 -8.93 5.96 4.53
N ALA A 370 -8.62 4.70 4.33
CA ALA A 370 -9.01 3.94 3.15
C ALA A 370 -10.27 3.12 3.46
N VAL A 371 -11.44 3.74 3.26
CA VAL A 371 -12.73 3.07 3.49
C VAL A 371 -12.88 1.95 2.48
N SER A 372 -13.02 0.72 2.96
CA SER A 372 -13.24 -0.44 2.10
C SER A 372 -14.56 -1.16 2.36
N ASP A 373 -15.34 -0.69 3.34
CA ASP A 373 -16.70 -1.19 3.57
C ASP A 373 -17.59 -0.97 2.34
N ARG A 374 -18.32 -1.98 1.96
CA ARG A 374 -19.34 -1.86 0.91
C ARG A 374 -20.50 -0.97 1.39
N ARG A 375 -21.04 -0.15 0.49
CA ARG A 375 -22.21 0.69 0.78
C ARG A 375 -23.40 -0.10 1.37
N SER A 376 -23.56 -1.36 0.97
CA SER A 376 -24.62 -2.24 1.48
C SER A 376 -24.32 -2.86 2.85
N MET A 377 -23.06 -2.82 3.32
CA MET A 377 -22.61 -3.48 4.56
C MET A 377 -22.19 -2.48 5.65
N ILE A 378 -21.85 -1.25 5.27
CA ILE A 378 -21.30 -0.24 6.18
C ILE A 378 -22.26 0.12 7.33
N GLY A 379 -23.58 0.17 7.08
CA GLY A 379 -24.63 0.38 8.08
C GLY A 379 -24.34 1.55 9.01
N SER A 380 -24.52 1.34 10.32
CA SER A 380 -24.25 2.35 11.36
C SER A 380 -22.76 2.70 11.50
N SER A 381 -21.85 1.89 10.95
CA SER A 381 -20.40 2.17 10.97
C SER A 381 -20.03 3.41 10.16
N LEU A 382 -20.89 3.87 9.26
CA LEU A 382 -20.70 5.08 8.49
C LEU A 382 -20.44 6.31 9.39
N SER A 383 -21.07 6.40 10.55
CA SER A 383 -20.92 7.52 11.48
C SER A 383 -19.49 7.69 12.00
N PHE A 384 -18.70 6.61 12.11
CA PHE A 384 -17.29 6.69 12.52
C PHE A 384 -16.43 7.37 11.44
N TYR A 385 -16.71 7.11 10.17
CA TYR A 385 -16.06 7.80 9.05
C TYR A 385 -16.47 9.26 8.90
N GLN A 386 -17.59 9.65 9.49
CA GLN A 386 -18.17 10.99 9.39
C GLN A 386 -17.90 11.87 10.61
N ASN A 387 -17.06 11.44 11.55
CA ASN A 387 -16.72 12.20 12.74
C ASN A 387 -15.87 13.42 12.40
N LYS A 388 -16.49 14.60 12.35
CA LYS A 388 -15.85 15.86 11.94
C LYS A 388 -14.75 16.31 12.89
N GLU A 389 -14.87 16.02 14.19
CA GLU A 389 -13.85 16.39 15.17
C GLU A 389 -12.57 15.60 14.91
N MET A 390 -12.68 14.30 14.70
CA MET A 390 -11.54 13.47 14.36
C MET A 390 -10.97 13.81 12.97
N LEU A 391 -11.81 14.06 11.99
CA LEU A 391 -11.38 14.42 10.63
C LEU A 391 -10.71 15.81 10.56
N ALA A 392 -10.90 16.67 11.58
CA ALA A 392 -10.16 17.93 11.69
C ALA A 392 -8.65 17.70 11.77
N LEU A 393 -8.19 16.56 12.33
CA LEU A 393 -6.78 16.16 12.33
C LEU A 393 -6.24 16.03 10.90
N ASN A 394 -6.96 15.34 10.02
CA ASN A 394 -6.58 15.21 8.61
C ASN A 394 -6.61 16.58 7.90
N ALA A 395 -7.61 17.41 8.17
CA ALA A 395 -7.71 18.73 7.57
C ALA A 395 -6.54 19.64 7.98
N ASP A 396 -6.05 19.53 9.22
CA ASP A 396 -4.89 20.25 9.74
C ASP A 396 -3.55 19.66 9.25
N ARG A 397 -3.56 18.50 8.60
CA ARG A 397 -2.34 17.73 8.32
C ARG A 397 -1.59 17.35 9.60
N PHE A 398 -2.34 17.07 10.66
CA PHE A 398 -1.81 16.67 11.94
C PHE A 398 -1.06 15.35 11.82
N VAL A 399 0.06 15.25 12.51
CA VAL A 399 0.81 14.00 12.70
C VAL A 399 1.25 13.95 14.15
N GLY A 400 0.72 12.98 14.88
CA GLY A 400 1.14 12.68 16.24
C GLY A 400 2.20 11.58 16.26
N HIS A 401 2.84 11.44 17.41
CA HIS A 401 3.85 10.42 17.68
C HIS A 401 3.58 9.75 19.02
N PRO A 402 3.99 8.49 19.22
CA PRO A 402 3.94 7.86 20.52
C PRO A 402 4.94 8.52 21.48
N LEU A 403 4.70 8.45 22.77
CA LEU A 403 5.69 8.87 23.78
C LEU A 403 6.97 8.04 23.71
N ASP A 404 6.85 6.79 23.30
CA ASP A 404 7.94 5.83 23.16
C ASP A 404 7.61 4.93 21.97
N ASP A 405 8.47 4.89 20.98
CA ASP A 405 8.31 4.08 19.75
C ASP A 405 8.75 2.62 19.94
N THR A 406 9.17 2.24 21.14
CA THR A 406 9.44 0.84 21.49
C THR A 406 8.14 0.06 21.50
N LEU A 407 8.03 -0.95 20.65
CA LEU A 407 6.84 -1.77 20.56
C LEU A 407 6.47 -2.42 21.89
N ASN A 408 5.19 -2.41 22.25
CA ASN A 408 4.64 -2.91 23.50
C ASN A 408 5.08 -2.17 24.79
N SER A 409 5.78 -1.07 24.70
CA SER A 409 6.01 -0.21 25.87
C SER A 409 4.71 0.47 26.32
N GLU A 410 4.66 0.91 27.58
CA GLU A 410 3.53 1.72 28.08
C GLU A 410 3.41 3.03 27.29
N GLY A 411 4.54 3.65 26.98
CA GLY A 411 4.61 4.90 26.23
C GLY A 411 4.13 4.77 24.79
N SER A 412 4.19 3.56 24.19
CA SER A 412 3.68 3.34 22.83
C SER A 412 2.15 3.45 22.73
N ASN A 413 1.45 3.33 23.86
CA ASN A 413 -0.01 3.45 23.91
C ASN A 413 -0.49 4.90 24.14
N ILE A 414 0.43 5.85 24.30
CA ILE A 414 0.10 7.27 24.50
C ILE A 414 0.70 8.07 23.34
N TRP A 415 -0.16 8.66 22.56
CA TRP A 415 0.19 9.44 21.38
C TRP A 415 -0.12 10.91 21.58
N TYR A 416 0.70 11.80 21.04
CA TYR A 416 0.46 13.22 21.10
C TYR A 416 1.02 13.95 19.89
N GLY A 417 0.53 15.15 19.65
CA GLY A 417 1.01 16.04 18.61
C GLY A 417 0.38 17.41 18.73
N GLN A 418 0.87 18.35 17.95
CA GLN A 418 0.40 19.73 17.98
C GLN A 418 -0.31 20.10 16.70
N MET A 419 -1.50 20.65 16.82
CA MET A 419 -2.27 21.25 15.72
C MET A 419 -1.62 22.55 15.25
N SER A 420 -2.01 23.01 14.07
CA SER A 420 -1.49 24.27 13.50
C SER A 420 -1.90 25.53 14.31
N ASP A 421 -2.94 25.45 15.10
CA ASP A 421 -3.37 26.52 16.01
C ASP A 421 -2.63 26.53 17.38
N GLY A 422 -1.72 25.56 17.57
CA GLY A 422 -0.94 25.41 18.79
C GLY A 422 -1.57 24.53 19.88
N SER A 423 -2.80 24.06 19.68
CA SER A 423 -3.43 23.11 20.60
C SER A 423 -2.78 21.72 20.53
N TYR A 424 -2.75 21.00 21.65
CA TYR A 424 -2.25 19.63 21.71
C TYR A 424 -3.40 18.64 21.66
N ILE A 425 -3.19 17.58 20.89
CA ILE A 425 -4.07 16.41 20.85
C ILE A 425 -3.30 15.27 21.51
N VAL A 426 -3.99 14.56 22.41
CA VAL A 426 -3.46 13.38 23.12
C VAL A 426 -4.41 12.22 22.90
N GLY A 427 -3.88 11.08 22.47
CA GLY A 427 -4.62 9.83 22.32
C GLY A 427 -4.12 8.77 23.29
N PHE A 428 -5.03 8.14 24.02
CA PHE A 428 -4.75 7.00 24.89
C PHE A 428 -5.33 5.74 24.25
N PHE A 429 -4.47 4.79 23.92
CA PHE A 429 -4.83 3.60 23.19
C PHE A 429 -4.76 2.36 24.08
N ASN A 430 -5.91 1.87 24.51
CA ASN A 430 -5.97 0.62 25.25
C ASN A 430 -6.08 -0.57 24.29
N ARG A 431 -5.03 -1.38 24.21
CA ARG A 431 -4.95 -2.56 23.36
C ARG A 431 -5.38 -3.86 24.06
N ASP A 432 -5.77 -3.77 25.33
CA ASP A 432 -6.09 -4.92 26.16
C ASP A 432 -7.63 -5.10 26.30
N ASP A 433 -8.05 -6.30 26.64
CA ASP A 433 -9.48 -6.64 26.80
C ASP A 433 -10.09 -6.05 28.09
N LYS A 434 -9.28 -5.44 28.95
CA LYS A 434 -9.72 -4.89 30.21
C LYS A 434 -9.48 -3.38 30.25
N PRO A 435 -10.37 -2.62 30.91
CA PRO A 435 -10.11 -1.22 31.21
C PRO A 435 -8.79 -1.07 31.97
N ARG A 436 -8.04 -0.03 31.64
CA ARG A 436 -6.80 0.35 32.34
C ARG A 436 -6.72 1.86 32.48
N ASP A 437 -6.11 2.30 33.55
CA ASP A 437 -5.77 3.70 33.75
C ASP A 437 -4.48 4.02 32.99
N MET A 438 -4.48 5.14 32.28
CA MET A 438 -3.31 5.68 31.60
C MET A 438 -3.17 7.16 31.95
N GLU A 439 -1.96 7.58 32.25
CA GLU A 439 -1.67 8.95 32.70
C GLU A 439 -0.58 9.59 31.83
N LEU A 440 -0.71 10.87 31.58
CA LEU A 440 0.30 11.69 30.94
C LEU A 440 0.50 12.96 31.73
N ALA A 441 1.71 13.20 32.24
CA ALA A 441 2.06 14.48 32.80
C ALA A 441 2.17 15.52 31.68
N LEU A 442 1.35 16.57 31.67
CA LEU A 442 1.35 17.57 30.60
C LEU A 442 2.72 18.22 30.37
N ALA A 443 3.53 18.33 31.44
CA ALA A 443 4.91 18.82 31.35
C ALA A 443 5.84 17.94 30.47
N THR A 444 5.39 16.73 30.09
CA THR A 444 6.16 15.86 29.21
C THR A 444 6.02 16.28 27.73
N ILE A 445 4.94 16.98 27.39
CA ILE A 445 4.62 17.35 26.00
C ILE A 445 4.72 18.86 25.71
N GLY A 446 5.03 19.71 26.70
CA GLY A 446 5.27 21.14 26.51
C GLY A 446 4.80 22.01 27.65
#